data_b522f7d1a91262ffc2913d1936ead7a7
#
_entry.id   b522f7d1a91262ffc2913d1936ead7a7
#
_cell.length_a   1.000
_cell.length_b   1.000
_cell.length_c   1.000
_cell.angle_alpha   90.00
_cell.angle_beta   90.00
_cell.angle_gamma   90.00
#
_symmetry.space_group_name_H-M   'P 1'
#
loop_
_entity.id
_entity.type
_entity.pdbx_description
1 polymer ?
#
loop_
_entity_poly.entity_id
_entity_poly.type
_entity_poly.pdbx_seq_one_letter_code
_entity_poly.pdbx_strand_id
1 'polypeptide(L)'
;MRKVLLLAAATIATVGVVNAEFKPLDAATEGRIAVVLNENLPANLGIGKVAVDSAMIDVENSKLKLDMNAAYGYVPELAGYNATVKSKVAMMFDKPYSVEVTVGGVPVERLYSDAGYSYVRKSEKAPFVYALDKTRHPKKGLDGKVIAMWQSHGFYFEPKLNRWEWQRARIFQTVEDLYTQSFVMPYLMPMLENAGAYVMSPRERDTRRAELIVDNNGGFAVGAYAENNGTEAWTDGGAGFAYKTKTYKDFENPFRDGTFRKVASTKGKNASTASWSADIPEAGSYAVYVSYATLPESTEKAVYTVHTAGGDKQFQVNQRMGGGTWIYLGHFDLAAGSHTVVTLTSNTGKTGEVVTADAVKIGGGMGNIERRIADNLTEEQVSGA
;
A
#
# COMPACT_ATOMS: atom_id res chain seq x y z
N MET A 1 47.89 -56.75 11.28
CA MET A 1 46.93 -56.07 10.41
C MET A 1 46.97 -54.54 10.75
N ARG A 2 47.69 -53.74 9.95
CA ARG A 2 47.81 -52.31 10.14
C ARG A 2 46.65 -51.64 9.39
N LYS A 3 45.79 -50.88 10.12
CA LYS A 3 44.77 -50.00 9.51
C LYS A 3 45.44 -48.67 9.09
N VAL A 4 45.41 -48.40 7.82
CA VAL A 4 45.83 -47.12 7.24
C VAL A 4 44.64 -46.16 7.34
N LEU A 5 44.79 -45.07 8.07
CA LEU A 5 43.83 -43.96 8.12
C LEU A 5 44.16 -43.00 6.97
N LEU A 6 43.27 -42.89 5.99
CA LEU A 6 43.35 -41.83 4.99
C LEU A 6 42.70 -40.58 5.59
N LEU A 7 43.49 -39.52 5.77
CA LEU A 7 43.03 -38.19 6.06
C LEU A 7 42.70 -37.52 4.72
N ALA A 8 41.43 -37.26 4.46
CA ALA A 8 41.02 -36.41 3.35
C ALA A 8 41.08 -34.94 3.83
N ALA A 9 42.02 -34.17 3.29
CA ALA A 9 42.09 -32.75 3.49
C ALA A 9 41.00 -32.06 2.61
N ALA A 10 39.94 -31.56 3.24
CA ALA A 10 38.97 -30.72 2.58
C ALA A 10 39.55 -29.30 2.43
N THR A 11 39.89 -28.93 1.22
CA THR A 11 40.28 -27.57 0.87
C THR A 11 39.00 -26.73 0.88
N ILE A 12 38.80 -25.92 1.91
CA ILE A 12 37.74 -24.88 1.93
C ILE A 12 38.22 -23.78 1.02
N ALA A 13 37.66 -23.68 -0.19
CA ALA A 13 37.81 -22.52 -1.03
C ALA A 13 37.00 -21.38 -0.37
N THR A 14 37.71 -20.44 0.24
CA THR A 14 37.13 -19.17 0.64
C THR A 14 36.76 -18.41 -0.62
N VAL A 15 35.48 -18.42 -0.99
CA VAL A 15 34.94 -17.50 -1.98
C VAL A 15 35.04 -16.12 -1.33
N GLY A 16 36.05 -15.36 -1.72
CA GLY A 16 36.17 -13.95 -1.34
C GLY A 16 34.93 -13.23 -1.84
N VAL A 17 34.18 -12.62 -0.93
CA VAL A 17 33.15 -11.63 -1.28
C VAL A 17 33.89 -10.45 -1.86
N VAL A 18 33.94 -10.37 -3.19
CA VAL A 18 34.44 -9.18 -3.89
C VAL A 18 33.38 -8.09 -3.63
N ASN A 19 33.72 -7.13 -2.77
CA ASN A 19 32.88 -5.96 -2.57
C ASN A 19 32.80 -5.20 -3.91
N ALA A 20 31.58 -5.05 -4.44
CA ALA A 20 31.32 -4.29 -5.65
C ALA A 20 31.77 -2.83 -5.44
N GLU A 21 32.76 -2.37 -6.18
CA GLU A 21 33.25 -1.00 -6.13
C GLU A 21 32.58 -0.18 -7.25
N PHE A 22 31.46 0.46 -6.92
CA PHE A 22 30.76 1.34 -7.83
C PHE A 22 31.43 2.71 -7.92
N LYS A 23 31.70 3.17 -9.15
CA LYS A 23 32.23 4.51 -9.45
C LYS A 23 31.23 5.31 -10.27
N PRO A 24 31.20 6.65 -10.16
CA PRO A 24 30.39 7.47 -11.04
C PRO A 24 30.69 7.19 -12.51
N LEU A 25 29.70 7.19 -13.35
CA LEU A 25 29.82 7.08 -14.79
C LEU A 25 30.34 8.42 -15.34
N ASP A 26 31.09 8.39 -16.45
CA ASP A 26 31.56 9.61 -17.10
C ASP A 26 30.43 10.38 -17.78
N ALA A 27 30.53 11.71 -17.78
CA ALA A 27 29.49 12.61 -18.30
C ALA A 27 29.16 12.40 -19.79
N ALA A 28 30.15 11.93 -20.61
CA ALA A 28 29.89 11.66 -22.03
C ALA A 28 28.98 10.43 -22.20
N THR A 29 29.20 9.40 -21.38
CA THR A 29 28.36 8.20 -21.37
C THR A 29 27.00 8.49 -20.79
N GLU A 30 26.89 9.28 -19.72
CA GLU A 30 25.57 9.76 -19.20
C GLU A 30 24.79 10.54 -20.27
N GLY A 31 25.48 11.42 -21.03
CA GLY A 31 24.86 12.14 -22.15
C GLY A 31 24.30 11.22 -23.23
N ARG A 32 25.01 10.12 -23.57
CA ARG A 32 24.50 9.11 -24.52
C ARG A 32 23.29 8.35 -23.96
N ILE A 33 23.28 8.04 -22.66
CA ILE A 33 22.12 7.43 -22.01
C ILE A 33 20.92 8.38 -22.08
N ALA A 34 21.11 9.67 -21.81
CA ALA A 34 20.05 10.68 -21.90
C ALA A 34 19.42 10.77 -23.31
N VAL A 35 20.21 10.56 -24.37
CA VAL A 35 19.70 10.47 -25.75
C VAL A 35 18.79 9.25 -25.90
N VAL A 36 19.25 8.06 -25.46
CA VAL A 36 18.46 6.82 -25.54
C VAL A 36 17.13 6.95 -24.80
N LEU A 37 17.13 7.58 -23.63
CA LEU A 37 15.91 7.81 -22.87
C LEU A 37 14.87 8.60 -23.67
N ASN A 38 15.29 9.69 -24.30
CA ASN A 38 14.37 10.61 -24.95
C ASN A 38 13.93 10.16 -26.36
N GLU A 39 14.77 9.42 -27.09
CA GLU A 39 14.44 8.87 -28.42
C GLU A 39 13.31 7.83 -28.39
N ASN A 40 13.11 7.18 -27.23
CA ASN A 40 12.13 6.12 -27.07
C ASN A 40 10.86 6.56 -26.33
N LEU A 41 10.73 7.85 -26.05
CA LEU A 41 9.53 8.40 -25.43
C LEU A 41 8.51 8.84 -26.49
N PRO A 42 7.22 8.53 -26.30
CA PRO A 42 6.17 9.15 -27.09
C PRO A 42 6.20 10.68 -26.95
N ALA A 43 5.91 11.37 -28.03
CA ALA A 43 5.81 12.82 -27.99
C ALA A 43 4.67 13.30 -27.07
N ASN A 44 4.87 14.39 -26.34
CA ASN A 44 3.84 15.09 -25.54
C ASN A 44 3.24 14.31 -24.37
N LEU A 45 4.05 13.58 -23.63
CA LEU A 45 3.56 12.79 -22.48
C LEU A 45 3.08 13.62 -21.27
N GLY A 46 3.42 14.89 -21.17
CA GLY A 46 3.04 15.73 -20.01
C GLY A 46 3.69 15.34 -18.66
N ILE A 47 4.64 14.39 -18.67
CA ILE A 47 5.31 13.88 -17.46
C ILE A 47 6.58 14.64 -17.06
N GLY A 48 6.95 15.65 -17.79
CA GLY A 48 8.25 16.31 -17.68
C GLY A 48 9.36 15.55 -18.42
N LYS A 49 10.60 16.10 -18.35
CA LYS A 49 11.75 15.51 -19.01
C LYS A 49 12.27 14.33 -18.18
N VAL A 50 12.40 13.18 -18.81
CA VAL A 50 13.07 12.02 -18.21
C VAL A 50 14.58 12.25 -18.19
N ALA A 51 15.20 12.04 -17.04
CA ALA A 51 16.64 12.25 -16.84
C ALA A 51 17.24 11.22 -15.87
N VAL A 52 18.55 11.05 -15.96
CA VAL A 52 19.35 10.30 -15.00
C VAL A 52 19.74 11.24 -13.87
N ASP A 53 19.40 10.89 -12.63
CA ASP A 53 19.81 11.62 -11.42
C ASP A 53 21.18 11.15 -10.92
N SER A 54 21.48 9.86 -11.06
CA SER A 54 22.82 9.32 -10.83
C SER A 54 23.08 8.06 -11.65
N ALA A 55 24.33 7.88 -12.09
CA ALA A 55 24.78 6.69 -12.79
C ALA A 55 26.07 6.17 -12.17
N MET A 56 26.11 4.89 -11.85
CA MET A 56 27.22 4.23 -11.18
C MET A 56 27.60 2.95 -11.92
N ILE A 57 28.88 2.72 -12.13
CA ILE A 57 29.45 1.58 -12.86
C ILE A 57 30.36 0.75 -11.98
N ASP A 58 30.22 -0.56 -12.01
CA ASP A 58 31.18 -1.54 -11.51
C ASP A 58 31.75 -2.31 -12.70
N VAL A 59 32.97 -1.93 -13.10
CA VAL A 59 33.64 -2.49 -14.29
C VAL A 59 34.03 -3.95 -14.07
N GLU A 60 34.42 -4.32 -12.85
CA GLU A 60 34.89 -5.67 -12.54
C GLU A 60 33.74 -6.68 -12.63
N ASN A 61 32.59 -6.35 -12.03
CA ASN A 61 31.42 -7.22 -12.02
C ASN A 61 30.47 -6.95 -13.20
N SER A 62 30.82 -6.05 -14.12
CA SER A 62 29.97 -5.67 -15.28
C SER A 62 28.57 -5.27 -14.90
N LYS A 63 28.44 -4.38 -13.89
CA LYS A 63 27.17 -3.86 -13.40
C LYS A 63 27.06 -2.37 -13.62
N LEU A 64 25.87 -1.92 -14.01
CA LEU A 64 25.54 -0.51 -14.17
C LEU A 64 24.26 -0.24 -13.35
N LYS A 65 24.30 0.79 -12.51
CA LYS A 65 23.15 1.29 -11.75
C LYS A 65 22.78 2.67 -12.26
N LEU A 66 21.53 2.85 -12.62
CA LEU A 66 20.97 4.12 -13.07
C LEU A 66 19.83 4.48 -12.12
N ASP A 67 19.96 5.60 -11.42
CA ASP A 67 18.84 6.18 -10.67
C ASP A 67 18.23 7.30 -11.50
N MET A 68 16.96 7.16 -11.83
CA MET A 68 16.18 8.03 -12.69
C MET A 68 15.36 9.01 -11.89
N ASN A 69 15.07 10.16 -12.46
CA ASN A 69 14.14 11.09 -11.88
C ASN A 69 12.70 10.54 -11.88
N ALA A 70 11.80 11.15 -11.07
CA ALA A 70 10.42 10.70 -10.91
C ALA A 70 9.65 10.58 -12.24
N ALA A 71 9.95 11.41 -13.25
CA ALA A 71 9.30 11.37 -14.56
C ALA A 71 9.42 9.99 -15.25
N TYR A 72 10.53 9.26 -15.01
CA TYR A 72 10.72 7.92 -15.56
C TYR A 72 9.64 6.93 -15.10
N GLY A 73 9.25 7.00 -13.83
CA GLY A 73 8.24 6.11 -13.26
C GLY A 73 6.82 6.34 -13.78
N TYR A 74 6.57 7.50 -14.40
CA TYR A 74 5.28 7.85 -15.00
C TYR A 74 5.19 7.56 -16.51
N VAL A 75 6.23 6.96 -17.10
CA VAL A 75 6.22 6.60 -18.53
C VAL A 75 5.14 5.53 -18.78
N PRO A 76 4.23 5.74 -19.75
CA PRO A 76 3.28 4.71 -20.15
C PRO A 76 3.96 3.41 -20.58
N GLU A 77 3.35 2.27 -20.26
CA GLU A 77 3.93 0.94 -20.54
C GLU A 77 5.37 0.79 -20.02
N LEU A 78 5.60 1.27 -18.81
CA LEU A 78 6.92 1.37 -18.17
C LEU A 78 7.74 0.07 -18.29
N ALA A 79 7.11 -1.11 -18.19
CA ALA A 79 7.81 -2.38 -18.31
C ALA A 79 8.51 -2.55 -19.68
N GLY A 80 7.81 -2.26 -20.76
CA GLY A 80 8.34 -2.33 -22.12
C GLY A 80 9.39 -1.25 -22.38
N TYR A 81 9.13 -0.03 -21.92
CA TYR A 81 10.07 1.08 -22.00
C TYR A 81 11.37 0.77 -21.24
N ASN A 82 11.29 0.33 -19.98
CA ASN A 82 12.45 -0.03 -19.17
C ASN A 82 13.26 -1.17 -19.80
N ALA A 83 12.63 -2.20 -20.35
CA ALA A 83 13.32 -3.28 -21.05
C ALA A 83 14.09 -2.76 -22.28
N THR A 84 13.51 -1.85 -23.04
CA THR A 84 14.15 -1.20 -24.21
C THR A 84 15.35 -0.36 -23.76
N VAL A 85 15.20 0.46 -22.72
CA VAL A 85 16.28 1.29 -22.17
C VAL A 85 17.43 0.40 -21.69
N LYS A 86 17.16 -0.61 -20.86
CA LYS A 86 18.18 -1.55 -20.36
C LYS A 86 18.96 -2.22 -21.50
N SER A 87 18.25 -2.68 -22.53
CA SER A 87 18.87 -3.31 -23.69
C SER A 87 19.78 -2.35 -24.47
N LYS A 88 19.29 -1.15 -24.81
CA LYS A 88 20.05 -0.16 -25.57
C LYS A 88 21.25 0.36 -24.78
N VAL A 89 21.09 0.61 -23.49
CA VAL A 89 22.18 1.04 -22.62
C VAL A 89 23.26 -0.05 -22.49
N ALA A 90 22.85 -1.31 -22.32
CA ALA A 90 23.82 -2.42 -22.26
C ALA A 90 24.64 -2.55 -23.54
N MET A 91 24.09 -2.21 -24.71
CA MET A 91 24.78 -2.22 -26.00
C MET A 91 25.79 -1.06 -26.21
N MET A 92 25.83 -0.06 -25.31
CA MET A 92 26.79 1.06 -25.41
C MET A 92 28.20 0.71 -24.96
N PHE A 93 28.39 -0.46 -24.36
CA PHE A 93 29.65 -0.92 -23.81
C PHE A 93 30.22 -2.07 -24.60
N ASP A 94 31.57 -2.17 -24.62
CA ASP A 94 32.31 -3.21 -25.36
C ASP A 94 32.02 -4.64 -24.85
N LYS A 95 31.51 -4.77 -23.66
CA LYS A 95 31.07 -6.04 -23.04
C LYS A 95 29.67 -5.89 -22.45
N PRO A 96 28.91 -6.98 -22.29
CA PRO A 96 27.58 -6.90 -21.74
C PRO A 96 27.60 -6.49 -20.26
N TYR A 97 26.82 -5.47 -19.91
CA TYR A 97 26.56 -5.04 -18.54
C TYR A 97 25.17 -5.43 -18.08
N SER A 98 25.06 -5.85 -16.83
CA SER A 98 23.79 -5.96 -16.16
C SER A 98 23.34 -4.57 -15.72
N VAL A 99 22.23 -4.07 -16.28
CA VAL A 99 21.70 -2.73 -16.00
C VAL A 99 20.58 -2.83 -14.97
N GLU A 100 20.79 -2.21 -13.82
CA GLU A 100 19.78 -2.00 -12.78
C GLU A 100 19.26 -0.56 -12.89
N VAL A 101 17.94 -0.39 -12.91
CA VAL A 101 17.30 0.93 -12.99
C VAL A 101 16.43 1.13 -11.76
N THR A 102 16.62 2.28 -11.10
CA THR A 102 15.83 2.71 -9.96
C THR A 102 15.19 4.08 -10.23
N VAL A 103 14.17 4.43 -9.47
CA VAL A 103 13.60 5.79 -9.43
C VAL A 103 13.56 6.20 -7.95
N GLY A 104 14.39 7.18 -7.60
CA GLY A 104 14.56 7.58 -6.21
C GLY A 104 15.02 6.44 -5.30
N GLY A 105 15.85 5.53 -5.83
CA GLY A 105 16.35 4.33 -5.14
C GLY A 105 15.37 3.13 -5.12
N VAL A 106 14.14 3.27 -5.65
CA VAL A 106 13.18 2.15 -5.78
C VAL A 106 13.41 1.42 -7.11
N PRO A 107 13.67 0.10 -7.13
CA PRO A 107 13.79 -0.66 -8.37
C PRO A 107 12.56 -0.48 -9.26
N VAL A 108 12.77 -0.15 -10.53
CA VAL A 108 11.68 0.14 -11.49
C VAL A 108 10.76 -1.06 -11.67
N GLU A 109 11.27 -2.27 -11.54
CA GLU A 109 10.46 -3.50 -11.58
C GLU A 109 9.39 -3.54 -10.50
N ARG A 110 9.59 -2.86 -9.38
CA ARG A 110 8.57 -2.73 -8.33
C ARG A 110 7.42 -1.80 -8.71
N LEU A 111 7.62 -0.89 -9.65
CA LEU A 111 6.61 0.10 -10.05
C LEU A 111 5.54 -0.50 -10.99
N TYR A 112 5.89 -1.52 -11.75
CA TYR A 112 5.00 -2.18 -12.70
C TYR A 112 4.82 -3.68 -12.44
N SER A 113 5.56 -4.26 -11.51
CA SER A 113 5.42 -5.67 -11.16
C SER A 113 4.31 -5.84 -10.13
N ASP A 114 3.27 -6.56 -10.50
CA ASP A 114 2.25 -7.06 -9.58
C ASP A 114 2.73 -8.29 -8.78
N ALA A 115 4.02 -8.56 -8.78
CA ALA A 115 4.61 -9.67 -8.04
C ALA A 115 4.31 -9.53 -6.53
N GLY A 116 3.34 -10.26 -6.05
CA GLY A 116 2.80 -10.20 -4.69
C GLY A 116 1.38 -9.63 -4.59
N TYR A 117 0.87 -8.98 -5.63
CA TYR A 117 -0.51 -8.49 -5.69
C TYR A 117 -1.20 -8.93 -6.98
N SER A 118 -1.05 -10.22 -7.36
CA SER A 118 -1.81 -10.69 -8.49
C SER A 118 -3.30 -10.62 -8.15
N TYR A 119 -4.00 -9.74 -8.84
CA TYR A 119 -5.44 -9.60 -8.74
C TYR A 119 -6.11 -10.87 -9.28
N VAL A 120 -6.39 -11.81 -8.39
CA VAL A 120 -7.07 -13.05 -8.77
C VAL A 120 -8.55 -12.89 -8.52
N ARG A 121 -9.27 -12.45 -9.53
CA ARG A 121 -10.73 -12.42 -9.51
C ARG A 121 -11.28 -13.82 -9.79
N LYS A 122 -11.39 -14.65 -8.74
CA LYS A 122 -11.94 -16.03 -8.86
C LYS A 122 -13.42 -16.15 -8.54
N SER A 123 -14.07 -15.13 -7.99
CA SER A 123 -15.51 -15.14 -7.71
C SER A 123 -16.12 -13.78 -7.93
N GLU A 124 -17.07 -13.71 -8.86
CA GLU A 124 -17.83 -12.50 -9.15
C GLU A 124 -19.07 -12.35 -8.26
N LYS A 125 -19.34 -13.34 -7.40
CA LYS A 125 -20.59 -13.42 -6.62
C LYS A 125 -20.41 -13.09 -5.14
N ALA A 126 -19.19 -13.22 -4.59
CA ALA A 126 -18.94 -12.89 -3.20
C ALA A 126 -18.80 -11.38 -3.02
N PRO A 127 -19.54 -10.73 -2.12
CA PRO A 127 -19.35 -9.32 -1.79
C PRO A 127 -17.93 -9.05 -1.32
N PHE A 128 -17.44 -7.85 -1.57
CA PHE A 128 -16.08 -7.46 -1.15
C PHE A 128 -15.99 -7.34 0.38
N VAL A 129 -16.91 -6.58 0.98
CA VAL A 129 -17.10 -6.50 2.43
C VAL A 129 -18.58 -6.71 2.73
N TYR A 130 -18.89 -7.56 3.68
CA TYR A 130 -20.25 -7.93 4.03
C TYR A 130 -20.43 -7.93 5.55
N ALA A 131 -21.28 -7.05 6.07
CA ALA A 131 -21.62 -7.01 7.49
C ALA A 131 -22.49 -8.21 7.88
N LEU A 132 -21.98 -9.08 8.73
CA LEU A 132 -22.67 -10.32 9.13
C LEU A 132 -23.82 -10.06 10.12
N ASP A 133 -23.73 -8.98 10.89
CA ASP A 133 -24.71 -8.57 11.89
C ASP A 133 -25.81 -7.62 11.35
N LYS A 134 -25.76 -7.29 10.07
CA LYS A 134 -26.79 -6.45 9.45
C LYS A 134 -28.07 -7.25 9.25
N THR A 135 -29.16 -6.79 9.85
CA THR A 135 -30.45 -7.49 9.86
C THR A 135 -31.14 -7.53 8.49
N ARG A 136 -30.77 -6.64 7.60
CA ARG A 136 -31.34 -6.55 6.25
C ARG A 136 -30.28 -6.17 5.22
N HIS A 137 -30.14 -7.04 4.22
CA HIS A 137 -29.37 -6.77 3.02
C HIS A 137 -30.29 -6.52 1.83
N PRO A 138 -30.01 -5.52 0.97
CA PRO A 138 -30.74 -5.35 -0.26
C PRO A 138 -30.56 -6.59 -1.15
N LYS A 139 -31.64 -7.20 -1.60
CA LYS A 139 -31.58 -8.35 -2.54
C LYS A 139 -31.47 -7.92 -4.01
N LYS A 140 -31.65 -6.63 -4.27
CA LYS A 140 -31.63 -6.00 -5.58
C LYS A 140 -30.89 -4.67 -5.46
N GLY A 141 -30.67 -4.00 -6.58
CA GLY A 141 -29.94 -2.73 -6.60
C GLY A 141 -28.44 -2.95 -6.75
N LEU A 142 -27.64 -2.46 -5.79
CA LEU A 142 -26.20 -2.49 -5.86
C LEU A 142 -25.55 -3.58 -4.98
N ASP A 143 -26.35 -4.54 -4.52
CA ASP A 143 -25.83 -5.63 -3.66
C ASP A 143 -24.67 -6.37 -4.33
N GLY A 144 -23.56 -6.49 -3.60
CA GLY A 144 -22.32 -7.12 -4.09
C GLY A 144 -21.54 -6.31 -5.13
N LYS A 145 -21.95 -5.09 -5.46
CA LYS A 145 -21.17 -4.22 -6.36
C LYS A 145 -20.07 -3.50 -5.61
N VAL A 146 -18.93 -3.35 -6.28
CA VAL A 146 -17.80 -2.52 -5.81
C VAL A 146 -17.72 -1.29 -6.69
N ILE A 147 -17.76 -0.12 -6.08
CA ILE A 147 -17.72 1.17 -6.77
C ILE A 147 -16.47 1.91 -6.31
N ALA A 148 -15.54 2.16 -7.22
CA ALA A 148 -14.43 3.08 -6.97
C ALA A 148 -14.93 4.50 -7.23
N MET A 149 -14.81 5.37 -6.23
CA MET A 149 -15.32 6.73 -6.30
C MET A 149 -14.25 7.73 -5.91
N TRP A 150 -13.98 8.66 -6.80
CA TRP A 150 -13.10 9.79 -6.58
C TRP A 150 -13.89 11.08 -6.81
N GLN A 151 -14.10 11.82 -5.73
CA GLN A 151 -14.90 13.03 -5.72
C GLN A 151 -14.13 14.27 -6.17
N SER A 152 -13.51 14.24 -7.36
CA SER A 152 -12.74 15.35 -7.92
C SER A 152 -11.37 15.55 -7.23
N HIS A 153 -10.76 16.72 -7.46
CA HIS A 153 -9.50 17.15 -6.87
C HIS A 153 -9.60 17.18 -5.33
N GLY A 154 -8.67 17.78 -4.67
CA GLY A 154 -8.77 17.90 -3.24
C GLY A 154 -7.55 18.55 -2.61
N PHE A 155 -7.45 18.41 -1.31
CA PHE A 155 -6.30 18.82 -0.55
C PHE A 155 -5.19 17.80 -0.74
N TYR A 156 -4.03 18.23 -1.26
CA TYR A 156 -2.91 17.37 -1.58
C TYR A 156 -1.59 17.98 -1.09
N PHE A 157 -0.59 17.14 -0.92
CA PHE A 157 0.75 17.61 -0.60
C PHE A 157 1.47 18.00 -1.89
N GLU A 158 1.89 19.27 -2.00
CA GLU A 158 2.70 19.76 -3.10
C GLU A 158 4.19 19.68 -2.73
N PRO A 159 4.94 18.73 -3.30
CA PRO A 159 6.33 18.49 -2.91
C PRO A 159 7.25 19.67 -3.18
N LYS A 160 7.01 20.44 -4.26
CA LYS A 160 7.83 21.59 -4.63
C LYS A 160 7.72 22.73 -3.63
N LEU A 161 6.54 22.88 -3.01
CA LEU A 161 6.25 23.90 -2.01
C LEU A 161 6.37 23.37 -0.59
N ASN A 162 6.57 22.05 -0.44
CA ASN A 162 6.66 21.35 0.85
C ASN A 162 5.48 21.69 1.78
N ARG A 163 4.26 21.71 1.22
CA ARG A 163 3.05 22.03 1.98
C ARG A 163 1.82 21.34 1.42
N TRP A 164 0.79 21.24 2.24
CA TRP A 164 -0.54 20.85 1.83
C TRP A 164 -1.29 22.03 1.24
N GLU A 165 -1.93 21.84 0.11
CA GLU A 165 -2.75 22.87 -0.52
C GLU A 165 -3.91 22.28 -1.33
N TRP A 166 -4.86 23.15 -1.70
CA TRP A 166 -5.94 22.79 -2.61
C TRP A 166 -5.42 22.81 -4.05
N GLN A 167 -5.81 21.81 -4.83
CA GLN A 167 -5.39 21.70 -6.22
C GLN A 167 -6.00 22.80 -7.09
N ARG A 168 -7.19 23.27 -6.74
CA ARG A 168 -7.85 24.37 -7.43
C ARG A 168 -7.77 25.67 -6.63
N ALA A 169 -7.46 26.76 -7.36
CA ALA A 169 -7.45 28.08 -6.76
C ALA A 169 -8.86 28.46 -6.25
N ARG A 170 -8.90 29.33 -5.24
CA ARG A 170 -10.16 29.90 -4.77
C ARG A 170 -10.77 30.77 -5.82
N ILE A 171 -12.08 30.64 -6.00
CA ILE A 171 -12.90 31.55 -6.82
C ILE A 171 -14.01 32.05 -5.90
N PHE A 172 -14.11 33.38 -5.75
CA PHE A 172 -15.12 34.03 -4.90
C PHE A 172 -15.17 33.43 -3.46
N GLN A 173 -14.03 33.24 -2.87
CA GLN A 173 -13.87 32.61 -1.54
C GLN A 173 -14.36 31.14 -1.45
N THR A 174 -14.66 30.53 -2.57
CA THR A 174 -15.10 29.14 -2.66
C THR A 174 -13.98 28.29 -3.24
N VAL A 175 -13.80 27.09 -2.70
CA VAL A 175 -12.89 26.09 -3.25
C VAL A 175 -13.72 25.06 -4.00
N GLU A 176 -13.48 24.92 -5.31
CA GLU A 176 -14.18 23.96 -6.17
C GLU A 176 -14.14 22.53 -5.60
N ASP A 177 -12.98 22.14 -5.08
CA ASP A 177 -12.75 20.81 -4.51
C ASP A 177 -13.70 20.49 -3.34
N LEU A 178 -14.03 21.49 -2.52
CA LEU A 178 -14.95 21.30 -1.39
C LEU A 178 -16.40 21.15 -1.82
N TYR A 179 -16.79 21.76 -2.90
CA TYR A 179 -18.17 21.67 -3.39
C TYR A 179 -18.56 20.22 -3.66
N THR A 180 -17.73 19.50 -4.44
CA THR A 180 -17.99 18.10 -4.76
C THR A 180 -17.92 17.20 -3.53
N GLN A 181 -16.94 17.42 -2.65
CA GLN A 181 -16.79 16.64 -1.42
C GLN A 181 -18.01 16.80 -0.49
N SER A 182 -18.58 17.98 -0.40
CA SER A 182 -19.74 18.25 0.48
C SER A 182 -21.01 17.50 0.11
N PHE A 183 -21.12 17.00 -1.12
CA PHE A 183 -22.22 16.14 -1.56
C PHE A 183 -21.87 14.66 -1.60
N VAL A 184 -20.67 14.35 -2.07
CA VAL A 184 -20.30 12.97 -2.34
C VAL A 184 -20.07 12.20 -1.03
N MET A 185 -19.29 12.75 -0.12
CA MET A 185 -18.95 12.05 1.11
C MET A 185 -20.13 11.88 2.09
N PRO A 186 -20.89 12.93 2.43
CA PRO A 186 -21.98 12.78 3.41
C PRO A 186 -23.29 12.22 2.83
N TYR A 187 -23.49 12.26 1.51
CA TYR A 187 -24.75 11.84 0.92
C TYR A 187 -24.58 10.69 -0.09
N LEU A 188 -23.86 10.90 -1.19
CA LEU A 188 -23.82 9.93 -2.28
C LEU A 188 -23.19 8.60 -1.85
N MET A 189 -22.06 8.62 -1.15
CA MET A 189 -21.43 7.39 -0.66
C MET A 189 -22.35 6.59 0.27
N PRO A 190 -22.93 7.19 1.35
CA PRO A 190 -23.89 6.48 2.19
C PRO A 190 -25.12 5.98 1.43
N MET A 191 -25.62 6.70 0.44
CA MET A 191 -26.75 6.23 -0.37
C MET A 191 -26.38 4.99 -1.20
N LEU A 192 -25.21 4.95 -1.80
CA LEU A 192 -24.72 3.78 -2.55
C LEU A 192 -24.48 2.59 -1.63
N GLU A 193 -23.92 2.81 -0.45
CA GLU A 193 -23.70 1.78 0.57
C GLU A 193 -25.01 1.24 1.14
N ASN A 194 -26.00 2.09 1.35
CA ASN A 194 -27.33 1.68 1.76
C ASN A 194 -28.07 0.89 0.66
N ALA A 195 -27.75 1.15 -0.61
CA ALA A 195 -28.24 0.37 -1.75
C ALA A 195 -27.52 -0.98 -1.93
N GLY A 196 -26.50 -1.27 -1.12
CA GLY A 196 -25.78 -2.54 -1.06
C GLY A 196 -24.39 -2.53 -1.69
N ALA A 197 -23.92 -1.40 -2.24
CA ALA A 197 -22.58 -1.31 -2.79
C ALA A 197 -21.52 -1.27 -1.68
N TYR A 198 -20.30 -1.73 -2.02
CA TYR A 198 -19.10 -1.37 -1.31
C TYR A 198 -18.44 -0.19 -2.04
N VAL A 199 -18.26 0.95 -1.37
CA VAL A 199 -17.67 2.14 -1.98
C VAL A 199 -16.21 2.27 -1.55
N MET A 200 -15.29 2.16 -2.52
CA MET A 200 -13.87 2.45 -2.34
C MET A 200 -13.60 3.92 -2.64
N SER A 201 -12.97 4.64 -1.74
CA SER A 201 -12.57 6.03 -1.93
C SER A 201 -11.10 6.20 -1.59
N PRO A 202 -10.30 6.88 -2.44
CA PRO A 202 -8.94 7.27 -2.11
C PRO A 202 -8.87 8.44 -1.11
N ARG A 203 -10.02 9.08 -0.83
CA ARG A 203 -10.11 10.17 0.15
C ARG A 203 -10.41 9.61 1.53
N GLU A 204 -9.77 10.21 2.54
CA GLU A 204 -10.05 9.87 3.93
C GLU A 204 -11.48 10.28 4.30
N ARG A 205 -12.16 9.37 4.99
CA ARG A 205 -13.55 9.56 5.44
C ARG A 205 -13.64 10.08 6.87
N ASP A 206 -12.60 9.84 7.66
CA ASP A 206 -12.55 10.22 9.07
C ASP A 206 -12.04 11.67 9.21
N THR A 207 -12.74 12.46 9.99
CA THR A 207 -12.39 13.85 10.29
C THR A 207 -11.57 14.01 11.57
N ARG A 208 -11.17 12.90 12.20
CA ARG A 208 -10.34 12.93 13.41
C ARG A 208 -8.88 13.22 13.08
N ARG A 209 -8.21 13.87 14.02
CA ARG A 209 -6.75 14.10 13.95
C ARG A 209 -5.95 12.89 14.42
N ALA A 210 -6.57 12.03 15.20
CA ALA A 210 -5.96 10.79 15.63
C ALA A 210 -5.89 9.82 14.45
N GLU A 211 -4.72 9.21 14.26
CA GLU A 211 -4.47 8.08 13.38
C GLU A 211 -3.63 7.08 14.15
N LEU A 212 -4.19 5.91 14.35
CA LEU A 212 -3.53 4.81 15.04
C LEU A 212 -3.38 3.66 14.05
N ILE A 213 -2.14 3.26 13.82
CA ILE A 213 -1.84 2.12 12.95
C ILE A 213 -1.16 1.06 13.79
N VAL A 214 -1.79 -0.11 13.86
CA VAL A 214 -1.27 -1.29 14.54
C VAL A 214 -0.92 -2.33 13.49
N ASP A 215 0.36 -2.70 13.45
CA ASP A 215 0.95 -3.57 12.45
C ASP A 215 1.65 -4.77 13.10
N ASN A 216 1.69 -5.91 12.39
CA ASN A 216 2.38 -7.11 12.87
C ASN A 216 3.90 -6.92 12.99
N ASN A 217 4.49 -5.98 12.27
CA ASN A 217 5.91 -5.61 12.38
C ASN A 217 6.19 -4.59 13.50
N GLY A 218 5.16 -4.09 14.17
CA GLY A 218 5.29 -2.94 15.09
C GLY A 218 5.41 -1.62 14.33
N GLY A 219 6.14 -0.66 14.88
CA GLY A 219 6.34 0.65 14.25
C GLY A 219 5.86 1.82 15.13
N PHE A 220 5.28 2.85 14.52
CA PHE A 220 4.80 4.06 15.23
C PHE A 220 3.46 3.87 15.93
N ALA A 221 2.96 2.65 15.98
CA ALA A 221 1.68 2.36 16.56
C ALA A 221 1.65 2.53 18.06
N VAL A 222 0.58 3.14 18.54
CA VAL A 222 0.19 3.09 19.94
C VAL A 222 -0.76 1.90 20.07
N GLY A 223 -0.19 0.70 20.26
CA GLY A 223 -0.97 -0.53 20.34
C GLY A 223 -0.12 -1.80 20.23
N ALA A 224 -0.79 -2.94 20.15
CA ALA A 224 -0.17 -4.25 20.06
C ALA A 224 -0.89 -5.16 19.09
N TYR A 225 -0.10 -5.89 18.31
CA TYR A 225 -0.55 -7.04 17.53
C TYR A 225 -0.27 -8.33 18.32
N ALA A 226 -1.21 -9.27 18.29
CA ALA A 226 -1.03 -10.57 18.93
C ALA A 226 -1.69 -11.69 18.13
N GLU A 227 -1.05 -12.87 18.15
CA GLU A 227 -1.56 -14.10 17.52
C GLU A 227 -1.89 -15.13 18.59
N ASN A 228 -2.97 -15.88 18.35
CA ASN A 228 -3.28 -17.08 19.09
C ASN A 228 -3.45 -18.23 18.09
N ASN A 229 -2.64 -19.26 18.25
CA ASN A 229 -2.69 -20.45 17.39
C ASN A 229 -3.75 -21.42 17.89
N GLY A 230 -4.65 -21.79 16.99
CA GLY A 230 -5.59 -22.87 17.16
C GLY A 230 -5.07 -24.18 16.54
N THR A 231 -5.88 -24.79 15.68
CA THR A 231 -5.48 -26.00 14.94
C THR A 231 -4.34 -25.73 13.97
N GLU A 232 -4.35 -24.57 13.33
CA GLU A 232 -3.34 -24.12 12.38
C GLU A 232 -2.51 -22.98 12.98
N ALA A 233 -1.23 -22.92 12.70
CA ALA A 233 -0.34 -21.88 13.21
C ALA A 233 -0.19 -20.73 12.20
N TRP A 234 -0.12 -19.49 12.70
CA TRP A 234 0.28 -18.34 11.92
C TRP A 234 1.74 -18.48 11.46
N THR A 235 1.99 -18.09 10.23
CA THR A 235 3.31 -18.11 9.59
C THR A 235 3.59 -16.82 8.85
N ASP A 236 4.84 -16.57 8.53
CA ASP A 236 5.24 -15.46 7.66
C ASP A 236 4.64 -15.67 6.25
N GLY A 237 4.03 -14.61 5.72
CA GLY A 237 3.38 -14.63 4.42
C GLY A 237 4.18 -13.96 3.31
N GLY A 238 5.21 -13.19 3.64
CA GLY A 238 6.00 -12.40 2.70
C GLY A 238 5.83 -10.90 2.87
N ALA A 239 6.09 -10.11 1.82
CA ALA A 239 6.06 -8.66 1.87
C ALA A 239 4.66 -8.09 2.16
N GLY A 240 4.56 -7.23 3.16
CA GLY A 240 3.34 -6.60 3.64
C GLY A 240 3.58 -5.15 4.07
N PHE A 241 2.68 -4.62 4.86
CA PHE A 241 2.74 -3.26 5.36
C PHE A 241 3.84 -3.09 6.40
N ALA A 242 4.48 -1.90 6.41
CA ALA A 242 5.22 -1.37 7.55
C ALA A 242 5.08 0.14 7.59
N TYR A 243 4.76 0.65 8.77
CA TYR A 243 4.70 2.09 9.00
C TYR A 243 6.08 2.59 9.43
N LYS A 244 6.83 3.19 8.51
CA LYS A 244 8.21 3.64 8.74
C LYS A 244 8.31 5.14 8.99
N THR A 245 7.45 5.93 8.37
CA THR A 245 7.49 7.39 8.39
C THR A 245 6.12 7.97 8.08
N LYS A 246 5.90 9.23 8.46
CA LYS A 246 4.69 9.98 8.08
C LYS A 246 4.74 10.56 6.68
N THR A 247 5.91 10.55 6.06
CA THR A 247 6.15 11.12 4.72
C THR A 247 6.78 10.06 3.83
N TYR A 248 6.16 9.80 2.69
CA TYR A 248 6.65 8.87 1.67
C TYR A 248 7.17 9.65 0.48
N LYS A 249 8.23 9.15 -0.13
CA LYS A 249 8.72 9.62 -1.41
C LYS A 249 7.86 9.05 -2.54
N ASP A 250 7.97 9.64 -3.72
CA ASP A 250 7.36 9.07 -4.91
C ASP A 250 7.77 7.60 -5.07
N PHE A 251 6.79 6.75 -5.38
CA PHE A 251 6.95 5.30 -5.58
C PHE A 251 7.30 4.46 -4.34
N GLU A 252 7.48 5.05 -3.16
CA GLU A 252 7.50 4.27 -1.93
C GLU A 252 6.11 3.67 -1.69
N ASN A 253 6.09 2.38 -1.35
CA ASN A 253 4.85 1.68 -1.07
C ASN A 253 4.92 1.00 0.30
N PRO A 254 4.29 1.56 1.33
CA PRO A 254 4.35 1.01 2.68
C PRO A 254 3.81 -0.42 2.78
N PHE A 255 2.94 -0.84 1.87
CA PHE A 255 2.41 -2.20 1.82
C PHE A 255 3.39 -3.24 1.26
N ARG A 256 4.64 -2.86 1.01
CA ARG A 256 5.74 -3.74 0.57
C ARG A 256 6.98 -3.65 1.43
N ASP A 257 6.94 -2.81 2.45
CA ASP A 257 8.13 -2.49 3.29
C ASP A 257 8.22 -3.31 4.56
N GLY A 258 7.16 -4.01 4.93
CA GLY A 258 7.05 -4.93 6.05
C GLY A 258 6.74 -6.36 5.62
N THR A 259 6.05 -7.08 6.51
CA THR A 259 5.60 -8.46 6.27
C THR A 259 4.12 -8.58 6.62
N PHE A 260 3.44 -9.55 6.00
CA PHE A 260 2.11 -9.97 6.43
C PHE A 260 2.15 -11.38 7.03
N ARG A 261 1.13 -11.73 7.80
CA ARG A 261 0.96 -13.04 8.42
C ARG A 261 -0.10 -13.84 7.68
N LYS A 262 0.06 -15.17 7.61
CA LYS A 262 -0.93 -16.06 7.00
C LYS A 262 -1.17 -17.31 7.83
N VAL A 263 -2.39 -17.85 7.71
CA VAL A 263 -2.81 -19.09 8.36
C VAL A 263 -3.78 -19.84 7.45
N ALA A 264 -3.75 -21.17 7.50
CA ALA A 264 -4.74 -21.98 6.81
C ALA A 264 -6.13 -21.77 7.41
N SER A 265 -7.14 -21.69 6.53
CA SER A 265 -8.54 -21.54 6.94
C SER A 265 -9.04 -22.81 7.62
N THR A 266 -9.89 -22.63 8.62
CA THR A 266 -10.45 -23.71 9.42
C THR A 266 -11.97 -23.73 9.40
N LYS A 267 -12.50 -24.88 9.85
CA LYS A 267 -13.94 -25.07 10.09
C LYS A 267 -14.10 -25.61 11.52
N GLY A 268 -14.68 -24.79 12.40
CA GLY A 268 -14.96 -25.23 13.76
C GLY A 268 -14.42 -24.30 14.85
N LYS A 269 -14.36 -24.83 16.09
CA LYS A 269 -14.19 -24.00 17.29
C LYS A 269 -12.73 -23.67 17.65
N ASN A 270 -11.76 -24.44 17.19
CA ASN A 270 -10.35 -24.21 17.52
C ASN A 270 -9.63 -23.47 16.40
N ALA A 271 -10.13 -22.29 16.07
CA ALA A 271 -9.57 -21.42 15.05
C ALA A 271 -8.43 -20.57 15.61
N SER A 272 -7.46 -20.27 14.77
CA SER A 272 -6.43 -19.30 15.08
C SER A 272 -6.98 -17.88 14.95
N THR A 273 -6.47 -16.96 15.76
CA THR A 273 -6.88 -15.55 15.73
C THR A 273 -5.68 -14.64 15.68
N ALA A 274 -5.85 -13.50 15.01
CA ALA A 274 -4.97 -12.35 15.10
C ALA A 274 -5.78 -11.18 15.68
N SER A 275 -5.17 -10.37 16.53
CA SER A 275 -5.81 -9.25 17.20
C SER A 275 -4.95 -8.00 17.18
N TRP A 276 -5.61 -6.87 17.02
CA TRP A 276 -5.01 -5.53 17.03
C TRP A 276 -5.64 -4.72 18.15
N SER A 277 -4.81 -4.37 19.14
CA SER A 277 -5.20 -3.50 20.27
C SER A 277 -4.61 -2.12 20.05
N ALA A 278 -5.36 -1.08 20.39
CA ALA A 278 -4.92 0.30 20.27
C ALA A 278 -5.27 1.10 21.52
N ASP A 279 -4.47 2.15 21.79
CA ASP A 279 -4.73 3.10 22.86
C ASP A 279 -5.53 4.28 22.28
N ILE A 280 -6.85 4.20 22.39
CA ILE A 280 -7.78 5.19 21.84
C ILE A 280 -7.73 6.46 22.70
N PRO A 281 -7.31 7.62 22.14
CA PRO A 281 -7.05 8.82 22.94
C PRO A 281 -8.31 9.43 23.57
N GLU A 282 -9.44 9.32 22.90
CA GLU A 282 -10.75 9.82 23.38
C GLU A 282 -11.88 8.95 22.86
N ALA A 283 -12.94 8.79 23.62
CA ALA A 283 -14.11 8.06 23.18
C ALA A 283 -14.81 8.77 22.01
N GLY A 284 -15.27 8.02 21.03
CA GLY A 284 -16.02 8.57 19.91
C GLY A 284 -16.01 7.69 18.67
N SER A 285 -16.53 8.24 17.57
CA SER A 285 -16.65 7.54 16.29
C SER A 285 -15.36 7.64 15.49
N TYR A 286 -14.81 6.50 15.06
CA TYR A 286 -13.59 6.36 14.28
C TYR A 286 -13.83 5.49 13.07
N ALA A 287 -13.26 5.86 11.93
CA ALA A 287 -13.13 4.94 10.82
C ALA A 287 -12.15 3.82 11.16
N VAL A 288 -12.52 2.59 10.79
CA VAL A 288 -11.67 1.41 10.96
C VAL A 288 -11.40 0.79 9.61
N TYR A 289 -10.11 0.57 9.33
CA TYR A 289 -9.61 -0.03 8.11
C TYR A 289 -8.75 -1.24 8.44
N VAL A 290 -8.78 -2.24 7.57
CA VAL A 290 -7.90 -3.41 7.64
C VAL A 290 -7.04 -3.51 6.40
N SER A 291 -5.85 -4.08 6.54
CA SER A 291 -4.95 -4.44 5.46
C SER A 291 -4.67 -5.93 5.48
N TYR A 292 -4.43 -6.50 4.31
CA TYR A 292 -4.08 -7.90 4.10
C TYR A 292 -3.40 -8.08 2.74
N ALA A 293 -2.81 -9.24 2.52
CA ALA A 293 -2.32 -9.63 1.19
C ALA A 293 -3.35 -10.49 0.45
N THR A 294 -3.47 -10.28 -0.86
CA THR A 294 -4.25 -11.15 -1.75
C THR A 294 -3.34 -12.21 -2.34
N LEU A 295 -3.64 -13.48 -2.07
CA LEU A 295 -2.95 -14.65 -2.60
C LEU A 295 -3.88 -15.45 -3.52
N PRO A 296 -3.35 -16.29 -4.41
CA PRO A 296 -4.16 -17.17 -5.24
C PRO A 296 -5.11 -18.07 -4.44
N GLU A 297 -4.66 -18.51 -3.25
CA GLU A 297 -5.40 -19.36 -2.32
C GLU A 297 -6.19 -18.60 -1.26
N SER A 298 -6.21 -17.26 -1.28
CA SER A 298 -6.94 -16.47 -0.29
C SER A 298 -8.41 -16.82 -0.21
N THR A 299 -8.95 -16.74 1.00
CA THR A 299 -10.38 -16.96 1.25
C THR A 299 -11.24 -15.79 0.77
N GLU A 300 -12.49 -16.11 0.38
CA GLU A 300 -13.53 -15.10 0.15
C GLU A 300 -14.26 -14.68 1.44
N LYS A 301 -13.93 -15.33 2.56
CA LYS A 301 -14.75 -15.28 3.79
C LYS A 301 -13.92 -15.05 5.05
N ALA A 302 -12.90 -14.19 4.98
CA ALA A 302 -12.17 -13.79 6.18
C ALA A 302 -13.10 -13.04 7.13
N VAL A 303 -13.20 -13.49 8.39
CA VAL A 303 -14.13 -12.90 9.36
C VAL A 303 -13.36 -11.99 10.30
N TYR A 304 -13.61 -10.69 10.18
CA TYR A 304 -13.15 -9.66 11.09
C TYR A 304 -14.25 -9.30 12.08
N THR A 305 -13.88 -9.10 13.33
CA THR A 305 -14.72 -8.55 14.39
C THR A 305 -14.16 -7.22 14.83
N VAL A 306 -14.97 -6.16 14.76
CA VAL A 306 -14.65 -4.84 15.35
C VAL A 306 -15.35 -4.78 16.70
N HIS A 307 -14.57 -4.57 17.77
CA HIS A 307 -15.05 -4.46 19.14
C HIS A 307 -15.40 -3.00 19.44
N THR A 308 -16.67 -2.69 19.53
CA THR A 308 -17.18 -1.32 19.70
C THR A 308 -17.74 -1.10 21.10
N ALA A 309 -17.94 0.15 21.50
CA ALA A 309 -18.61 0.50 22.76
C ALA A 309 -20.04 -0.04 22.83
N GLY A 310 -20.70 -0.28 21.68
CA GLY A 310 -22.05 -0.84 21.56
C GLY A 310 -22.09 -2.35 21.33
N GLY A 311 -20.94 -3.06 21.45
CA GLY A 311 -20.80 -4.49 21.20
C GLY A 311 -20.12 -4.81 19.87
N ASP A 312 -19.91 -6.09 19.63
CA ASP A 312 -19.13 -6.58 18.49
C ASP A 312 -19.88 -6.40 17.17
N LYS A 313 -19.12 -6.02 16.13
CA LYS A 313 -19.58 -5.92 14.75
C LYS A 313 -18.76 -6.84 13.87
N GLN A 314 -19.41 -7.73 13.14
CA GLN A 314 -18.73 -8.75 12.35
C GLN A 314 -18.84 -8.47 10.86
N PHE A 315 -17.71 -8.65 10.15
CA PHE A 315 -17.60 -8.44 8.72
C PHE A 315 -16.95 -9.66 8.06
N GLN A 316 -17.49 -10.07 6.95
CA GLN A 316 -16.87 -11.02 6.04
C GLN A 316 -16.18 -10.25 4.93
N VAL A 317 -14.88 -10.43 4.78
CA VAL A 317 -14.05 -9.74 3.78
C VAL A 317 -13.53 -10.76 2.76
N ASN A 318 -13.71 -10.44 1.49
CA ASN A 318 -13.19 -11.23 0.39
C ASN A 318 -11.72 -10.86 0.14
N GLN A 319 -10.79 -11.64 0.70
CA GLN A 319 -9.35 -11.42 0.58
C GLN A 319 -8.76 -11.82 -0.78
N ARG A 320 -9.57 -12.33 -1.72
CA ARG A 320 -9.13 -12.57 -3.11
C ARG A 320 -8.98 -11.29 -3.93
N MET A 321 -9.31 -10.15 -3.34
CA MET A 321 -9.22 -8.84 -3.97
C MET A 321 -8.91 -7.78 -2.90
N GLY A 322 -8.35 -6.65 -3.32
CA GLY A 322 -8.12 -5.49 -2.45
C GLY A 322 -6.93 -5.62 -1.49
N GLY A 323 -6.04 -6.60 -1.67
CA GLY A 323 -4.82 -6.68 -0.88
C GLY A 323 -3.85 -5.54 -1.16
N GLY A 324 -3.04 -5.18 -0.15
CA GLY A 324 -2.03 -4.13 -0.25
C GLY A 324 -2.60 -2.71 -0.30
N THR A 325 -3.71 -2.48 0.38
CA THR A 325 -4.30 -1.17 0.61
C THR A 325 -5.17 -1.18 1.85
N TRP A 326 -5.69 -0.02 2.25
CA TRP A 326 -6.64 0.11 3.33
C TRP A 326 -8.06 -0.22 2.88
N ILE A 327 -8.67 -1.20 3.52
CA ILE A 327 -10.05 -1.63 3.28
C ILE A 327 -10.92 -1.12 4.42
N TYR A 328 -11.81 -0.19 4.09
CA TYR A 328 -12.73 0.43 5.03
C TYR A 328 -13.82 -0.54 5.49
N LEU A 329 -13.98 -0.70 6.80
CA LEU A 329 -15.04 -1.52 7.39
C LEU A 329 -16.24 -0.68 7.83
N GLY A 330 -16.03 0.54 8.27
CA GLY A 330 -17.08 1.42 8.77
C GLY A 330 -16.56 2.46 9.75
N HIS A 331 -17.49 3.29 10.28
CA HIS A 331 -17.27 4.12 11.45
C HIS A 331 -17.89 3.44 12.66
N PHE A 332 -17.15 3.39 13.77
CA PHE A 332 -17.54 2.70 14.99
C PHE A 332 -17.25 3.55 16.22
N ASP A 333 -18.19 3.54 17.16
CA ASP A 333 -17.99 4.19 18.45
C ASP A 333 -17.04 3.33 19.30
N LEU A 334 -15.86 3.87 19.57
CA LEU A 334 -14.81 3.25 20.38
C LEU A 334 -14.71 3.94 21.73
N ALA A 335 -14.46 3.16 22.78
CA ALA A 335 -14.17 3.70 24.11
C ALA A 335 -12.72 4.23 24.15
N ALA A 336 -12.45 5.22 25.02
CA ALA A 336 -11.10 5.66 25.30
C ALA A 336 -10.28 4.59 26.04
N GLY A 337 -8.96 4.63 25.90
CA GLY A 337 -8.02 3.73 26.55
C GLY A 337 -7.61 2.53 25.69
N SER A 338 -6.76 1.68 26.25
CA SER A 338 -6.13 0.56 25.55
C SER A 338 -7.03 -0.67 25.58
N HIS A 339 -7.45 -1.12 24.40
CA HIS A 339 -8.25 -2.33 24.23
C HIS A 339 -8.10 -2.93 22.83
N THR A 340 -8.50 -4.19 22.68
CA THR A 340 -8.57 -4.82 21.36
C THR A 340 -9.69 -4.17 20.55
N VAL A 341 -9.32 -3.64 19.37
CA VAL A 341 -10.28 -2.99 18.46
C VAL A 341 -10.71 -3.93 17.36
N VAL A 342 -9.79 -4.75 16.82
CA VAL A 342 -10.11 -5.68 15.73
C VAL A 342 -9.57 -7.07 16.05
N THR A 343 -10.34 -8.09 15.72
CA THR A 343 -9.93 -9.49 15.73
C THR A 343 -10.25 -10.14 14.39
N LEU A 344 -9.32 -10.94 13.86
CA LEU A 344 -9.49 -11.77 12.68
C LEU A 344 -9.41 -13.24 13.08
N THR A 345 -10.31 -14.08 12.56
CA THR A 345 -10.27 -15.52 12.81
C THR A 345 -9.99 -16.33 11.54
N SER A 346 -9.27 -17.47 11.71
CA SER A 346 -9.10 -18.45 10.63
C SER A 346 -10.35 -19.26 10.33
N ASN A 347 -11.40 -19.17 11.16
CA ASN A 347 -12.65 -19.87 10.92
C ASN A 347 -13.49 -19.20 9.83
N THR A 348 -13.35 -19.69 8.61
CA THR A 348 -14.11 -19.24 7.43
C THR A 348 -15.29 -20.16 7.11
N GLY A 349 -15.48 -21.22 7.91
CA GLY A 349 -16.41 -22.32 7.62
C GLY A 349 -15.94 -23.27 6.51
N LYS A 350 -14.71 -23.07 5.98
CA LYS A 350 -14.07 -23.93 4.98
C LYS A 350 -12.63 -24.21 5.36
N THR A 351 -12.06 -25.25 4.78
CA THR A 351 -10.65 -25.59 4.85
C THR A 351 -10.02 -25.53 3.46
N GLY A 352 -8.70 -25.47 3.36
CA GLY A 352 -7.97 -25.48 2.09
C GLY A 352 -7.86 -24.09 1.43
N GLU A 353 -8.23 -23.03 2.14
CA GLU A 353 -8.00 -21.63 1.76
C GLU A 353 -7.02 -21.00 2.75
N VAL A 354 -6.60 -19.76 2.49
CA VAL A 354 -5.66 -19.00 3.33
C VAL A 354 -6.32 -17.73 3.81
N VAL A 355 -6.16 -17.42 5.09
CA VAL A 355 -6.48 -16.13 5.71
C VAL A 355 -5.18 -15.37 5.90
N THR A 356 -5.15 -14.11 5.49
CA THR A 356 -3.98 -13.22 5.64
C THR A 356 -4.30 -12.06 6.58
N ALA A 357 -3.32 -11.67 7.39
CA ALA A 357 -3.39 -10.60 8.37
C ALA A 357 -2.18 -9.67 8.19
N ASP A 358 -2.41 -8.35 8.27
CA ASP A 358 -1.36 -7.36 8.12
C ASP A 358 -1.59 -6.25 9.15
N ALA A 359 -2.05 -5.07 8.75
CA ALA A 359 -2.24 -3.94 9.63
C ALA A 359 -3.71 -3.52 9.81
N VAL A 360 -3.99 -2.79 10.88
CA VAL A 360 -5.26 -2.10 11.14
C VAL A 360 -5.00 -0.61 11.34
N LYS A 361 -5.78 0.23 10.66
CA LYS A 361 -5.78 1.68 10.83
C LYS A 361 -7.09 2.14 11.46
N ILE A 362 -6.98 3.03 12.44
CA ILE A 362 -8.09 3.62 13.21
C ILE A 362 -7.96 5.13 13.16
N GLY A 363 -8.98 5.82 12.67
CA GLY A 363 -8.97 7.26 12.48
C GLY A 363 -8.30 7.70 11.18
N GLY A 364 -8.36 9.00 10.89
CA GLY A 364 -7.91 9.58 9.61
C GLY A 364 -6.60 10.34 9.67
N GLY A 365 -6.26 10.92 10.82
CA GLY A 365 -5.03 11.68 11.03
C GLY A 365 -5.03 13.11 10.50
N MET A 366 -5.86 13.43 9.53
CA MET A 366 -5.86 14.73 8.84
C MET A 366 -6.75 15.78 9.52
N GLY A 367 -7.70 15.37 10.33
CA GLY A 367 -8.70 16.24 10.93
C GLY A 367 -9.75 16.72 9.92
N ASN A 368 -10.58 17.66 10.32
CA ASN A 368 -11.59 18.26 9.46
C ASN A 368 -10.93 19.29 8.52
N ILE A 369 -10.66 18.88 7.30
CA ILE A 369 -9.98 19.71 6.30
C ILE A 369 -10.82 20.94 5.92
N GLU A 370 -12.14 20.79 5.89
CA GLU A 370 -13.05 21.89 5.54
C GLU A 370 -12.91 23.11 6.47
N ARG A 371 -12.71 22.85 7.76
CA ARG A 371 -12.49 23.91 8.76
C ARG A 371 -11.11 24.54 8.69
N ARG A 372 -10.10 23.83 8.17
CA ARG A 372 -8.72 24.32 8.08
C ARG A 372 -8.51 25.37 6.99
N ILE A 373 -9.43 25.50 6.06
CA ILE A 373 -9.30 26.50 4.98
C ILE A 373 -9.29 27.91 5.54
N ALA A 374 -10.13 28.19 6.53
CA ALA A 374 -10.18 29.51 7.17
C ALA A 374 -8.91 29.78 8.03
N ASP A 375 -8.35 28.74 8.64
CA ASP A 375 -7.23 28.87 9.56
C ASP A 375 -5.86 29.00 8.89
N ASN A 376 -5.76 28.60 7.60
CA ASN A 376 -4.48 28.50 6.89
C ASN A 376 -4.30 29.58 5.80
N LEU A 377 -5.24 30.49 5.64
CA LEU A 377 -5.13 31.56 4.64
C LEU A 377 -4.67 32.84 5.30
N THR A 378 -3.56 33.37 4.84
CA THR A 378 -3.16 34.73 5.16
C THR A 378 -4.11 35.69 4.45
N GLU A 379 -4.28 36.90 4.99
CA GLU A 379 -5.07 38.00 4.34
C GLU A 379 -4.63 38.24 2.90
N GLU A 380 -3.35 38.06 2.60
CA GLU A 380 -2.77 38.16 1.26
C GLU A 380 -3.27 37.04 0.32
N GLN A 381 -3.48 35.83 0.80
CA GLN A 381 -4.02 34.71 0.02
C GLN A 381 -5.53 34.87 -0.24
N VAL A 382 -6.23 35.57 0.63
CA VAL A 382 -7.65 35.88 0.45
C VAL A 382 -7.85 37.09 -0.46
N SER A 383 -6.97 38.10 -0.42
CA SER A 383 -7.05 39.31 -1.19
C SER A 383 -6.45 39.23 -2.59
N GLY A 384 -5.62 38.22 -2.86
CA GLY A 384 -5.00 37.98 -4.17
C GLY A 384 -5.79 37.07 -5.10
N ALA A 385 -7.05 36.75 -4.79
CA ALA A 385 -7.94 35.93 -5.60
C ALA A 385 -8.87 36.76 -6.46
#